data_b75cabadb2b7cb1a6651edec87353370
#
_entry.id   b75cabadb2b7cb1a6651edec87353370
#
_cell.length_a   1.000
_cell.length_b   1.000
_cell.length_c   1.000
_cell.angle_alpha   90.00
_cell.angle_beta   90.00
_cell.angle_gamma   90.00
#
_symmetry.space_group_name_H-M   'P 1'
#
loop_
_entity.id
_entity.type
_entity.pdbx_description
1 polymer ?
#
loop_
_entity_poly.entity_id
_entity_poly.type
_entity_poly.pdbx_seq_one_letter_code
_entity_poly.pdbx_strand_id
1 'polypeptide(L)'
;MRKNKVLPGSVFRIATVSALVAPAAALAGGFSLNEQSASAMGVANAGTAANPENATTVFFNPAGMSQLSGTNMSFGAAVLDIDAELKEGTGSAVRDDGRPVAGGNGGDIADPAVLPNFYMTHEINDWLDVGFGLHAPYGLAADYEDDFKGRFFADKTELTAIAFSPSIAVNDGNGFSMGAGVNVIYAEGRLTKFQDYSGTEARFGLPPGTLEDGYADIEGSDVALTFAFGLLWEMSERTQFGISAQTGTELELDGEAEVRNYPQGSLGGGGLTFNQSTVTERVTVPLDIPESITFGARHQLTDTVTLLAGATWAKWSRFEALNVVSREDNGSISSQTGPSLGDERLVTHVSENWKDTWQANVGAIWQATPEWAFKAGYAWDESPVNDDFRTARIPSGDREWVTLGAQYADARSGWTVDVAAGVLLFDDEEVDEQNYDVNDEPMPGAARYRGTYELDAWSAGVQVSKQF
;
A
#
# COMPACT_ATOMS: atom_id res chain seq x y z
N MET A 1 6.22 -52.22 -11.50
CA MET A 1 5.09 -51.28 -11.33
C MET A 1 5.00 -50.88 -9.87
N ARG A 2 5.58 -49.77 -9.44
CA ARG A 2 5.39 -49.20 -8.10
C ARG A 2 4.54 -47.95 -8.26
N LYS A 3 3.35 -47.95 -7.70
CA LYS A 3 2.46 -46.78 -7.66
C LYS A 3 2.97 -45.82 -6.59
N ASN A 4 3.45 -44.66 -7.00
CA ASN A 4 3.68 -43.53 -6.09
C ASN A 4 2.32 -42.98 -5.66
N LYS A 5 2.03 -43.06 -4.36
CA LYS A 5 0.92 -42.33 -3.74
C LYS A 5 1.41 -40.89 -3.54
N VAL A 6 0.82 -39.96 -4.27
CA VAL A 6 0.86 -38.52 -3.96
C VAL A 6 0.00 -38.30 -2.72
N LEU A 7 0.59 -37.84 -1.64
CA LEU A 7 -0.13 -37.37 -0.45
C LEU A 7 -0.80 -36.04 -0.80
N PRO A 8 -2.06 -35.83 -0.43
CA PRO A 8 -2.69 -34.53 -0.59
C PRO A 8 -2.03 -33.55 0.38
N GLY A 9 -1.45 -32.49 -0.14
CA GLY A 9 -0.94 -31.35 0.64
C GLY A 9 -2.11 -30.75 1.44
N SER A 10 -1.99 -30.78 2.74
CA SER A 10 -2.85 -30.05 3.65
C SER A 10 -2.57 -28.56 3.43
N VAL A 11 -3.45 -27.89 2.71
CA VAL A 11 -3.54 -26.44 2.68
C VAL A 11 -3.90 -26.00 4.10
N PHE A 12 -2.93 -25.53 4.84
CA PHE A 12 -3.17 -24.82 6.10
C PHE A 12 -3.93 -23.55 5.71
N ARG A 13 -5.24 -23.54 5.90
CA ARG A 13 -6.04 -22.33 5.78
C ARG A 13 -5.65 -21.40 6.92
N ILE A 14 -4.81 -20.40 6.62
CA ILE A 14 -4.57 -19.23 7.48
C ILE A 14 -5.78 -18.28 7.31
N ALA A 15 -6.96 -18.77 7.66
CA ALA A 15 -8.21 -18.05 7.48
C ALA A 15 -8.63 -17.21 8.69
N THR A 16 -7.70 -16.82 9.57
CA THR A 16 -8.07 -16.16 10.83
C THR A 16 -7.24 -14.92 11.17
N VAL A 17 -6.33 -14.47 10.31
CA VAL A 17 -5.53 -13.26 10.57
C VAL A 17 -6.07 -12.03 9.80
N SER A 18 -6.73 -12.23 8.68
CA SER A 18 -7.31 -11.16 7.85
C SER A 18 -8.40 -10.31 8.54
N ALA A 19 -8.98 -10.77 9.63
CA ALA A 19 -10.02 -10.05 10.37
C ALA A 19 -9.47 -8.97 11.33
N LEU A 20 -8.16 -8.77 11.43
CA LEU A 20 -7.52 -7.84 12.37
C LEU A 20 -6.94 -6.59 11.70
N VAL A 21 -6.79 -6.59 10.38
CA VAL A 21 -6.31 -5.44 9.61
C VAL A 21 -7.43 -5.03 8.66
N ALA A 22 -8.05 -3.88 8.90
CA ALA A 22 -8.91 -3.28 7.91
C ALA A 22 -8.05 -2.74 6.76
N PRO A 23 -8.44 -2.89 5.49
CA PRO A 23 -7.72 -2.27 4.38
C PRO A 23 -7.60 -0.77 4.65
N ALA A 24 -6.42 -0.21 4.42
CA ALA A 24 -6.11 1.19 4.63
C ALA A 24 -6.08 1.91 3.29
N ALA A 25 -6.75 3.03 3.16
CA ALA A 25 -6.50 3.92 2.04
C ALA A 25 -5.10 4.54 2.22
N ALA A 26 -4.17 4.21 1.34
CA ALA A 26 -2.87 4.88 1.25
C ALA A 26 -2.89 5.76 0.01
N LEU A 27 -2.78 7.07 0.17
CA LEU A 27 -2.95 8.02 -0.93
C LEU A 27 -1.69 8.79 -1.29
N ALA A 28 -0.61 8.79 -0.48
CA ALA A 28 0.70 9.32 -0.87
C ALA A 28 1.80 8.36 -0.45
N GLY A 29 2.96 8.41 -1.14
CA GLY A 29 3.99 7.38 -0.98
C GLY A 29 3.58 6.02 -1.56
N GLY A 30 2.72 6.01 -2.58
CA GLY A 30 2.10 4.82 -3.14
C GLY A 30 1.17 4.14 -2.14
N PHE A 31 1.23 2.82 -2.05
CA PHE A 31 0.48 2.04 -1.06
C PHE A 31 1.29 1.69 0.21
N SER A 32 2.37 2.44 0.51
CA SER A 32 3.12 2.29 1.77
C SER A 32 2.42 2.97 2.94
N LEU A 33 2.37 2.29 4.09
CA LEU A 33 1.74 2.78 5.32
C LEU A 33 2.82 3.30 6.28
N ASN A 34 2.68 4.54 6.73
CA ASN A 34 3.62 5.23 7.62
C ASN A 34 3.36 4.99 9.12
N GLU A 35 2.20 4.44 9.47
CA GLU A 35 1.68 4.32 10.83
C GLU A 35 2.15 3.05 11.55
N GLN A 36 3.44 2.69 11.40
CA GLN A 36 4.02 1.46 11.93
C GLN A 36 4.41 1.52 13.42
N SER A 37 4.41 2.71 14.03
CA SER A 37 4.79 2.92 15.43
C SER A 37 4.29 4.27 15.93
N ALA A 38 3.51 4.29 17.04
CA ALA A 38 3.07 5.56 17.64
C ALA A 38 4.26 6.38 18.18
N SER A 39 5.32 5.72 18.62
CA SER A 39 6.57 6.38 19.03
C SER A 39 7.21 7.19 17.88
N ALA A 40 7.29 6.60 16.68
CA ALA A 40 7.84 7.22 15.48
C ALA A 40 6.88 8.24 14.85
N MET A 41 5.56 7.96 14.85
CA MET A 41 4.52 8.89 14.38
C MET A 41 4.61 10.25 15.09
N GLY A 42 4.91 10.25 16.40
CA GLY A 42 5.02 11.49 17.18
C GLY A 42 6.07 12.49 16.66
N VAL A 43 7.01 12.02 15.82
CA VAL A 43 8.03 12.83 15.15
C VAL A 43 7.94 12.75 13.62
N ALA A 44 6.79 12.39 13.06
CA ALA A 44 6.56 12.18 11.63
C ALA A 44 7.60 11.22 10.99
N ASN A 45 7.95 10.14 11.69
CA ASN A 45 8.97 9.16 11.32
C ASN A 45 10.38 9.76 11.12
N ALA A 46 10.65 10.98 11.62
CA ALA A 46 11.94 11.63 11.45
C ALA A 46 13.07 10.85 12.14
N GLY A 47 14.14 10.62 11.39
CA GLY A 47 15.35 9.99 11.89
C GLY A 47 15.22 8.53 12.35
N THR A 48 14.15 7.81 11.99
CA THR A 48 13.88 6.44 12.46
C THR A 48 15.01 5.46 12.15
N ALA A 49 15.72 5.64 11.04
CA ALA A 49 16.90 4.82 10.72
C ALA A 49 18.07 5.04 11.70
N ALA A 50 18.06 6.15 12.48
CA ALA A 50 19.12 6.52 13.43
C ALA A 50 18.64 6.68 14.88
N ASN A 51 17.37 6.40 15.18
CA ASN A 51 16.79 6.63 16.52
C ASN A 51 16.05 5.39 17.03
N PRO A 52 16.74 4.33 17.44
CA PRO A 52 16.16 3.09 17.94
C PRO A 52 15.64 3.25 19.39
N GLU A 53 14.44 3.81 19.56
CA GLU A 53 13.86 4.04 20.90
C GLU A 53 13.30 2.75 21.55
N ASN A 54 12.87 1.78 20.74
CA ASN A 54 12.18 0.58 21.21
C ASN A 54 12.20 -0.53 20.13
N ALA A 55 11.51 -1.64 20.34
CA ALA A 55 11.55 -2.81 19.46
C ALA A 55 11.08 -2.55 18.01
N THR A 56 10.41 -1.43 17.73
CA THR A 56 10.01 -1.06 16.36
C THR A 56 11.19 -0.81 15.41
N THR A 57 12.42 -0.69 15.96
CA THR A 57 13.65 -0.64 15.17
C THR A 57 13.84 -1.85 14.24
N VAL A 58 13.21 -3.00 14.57
CA VAL A 58 13.17 -4.18 13.67
C VAL A 58 12.64 -3.80 12.29
N PHE A 59 11.63 -2.93 12.23
CA PHE A 59 11.06 -2.43 10.98
C PHE A 59 11.90 -1.30 10.36
N PHE A 60 12.23 -0.27 11.17
CA PHE A 60 12.86 0.96 10.64
C PHE A 60 14.34 0.79 10.29
N ASN A 61 15.10 0.10 11.14
CA ASN A 61 16.51 -0.20 10.93
C ASN A 61 16.95 -1.35 11.83
N PRO A 62 17.11 -2.58 11.34
CA PRO A 62 17.45 -3.73 12.18
C PRO A 62 18.80 -3.57 12.91
N ALA A 63 19.73 -2.74 12.41
CA ALA A 63 20.99 -2.45 13.13
C ALA A 63 20.76 -1.78 14.50
N GLY A 64 19.64 -1.07 14.66
CA GLY A 64 19.29 -0.39 15.93
C GLY A 64 18.97 -1.34 17.07
N MET A 65 18.72 -2.64 16.81
CA MET A 65 18.54 -3.62 17.88
C MET A 65 19.73 -3.68 18.83
N SER A 66 20.94 -3.42 18.35
CA SER A 66 22.18 -3.42 19.13
C SER A 66 22.24 -2.34 20.24
N GLN A 67 21.34 -1.36 20.20
CA GLN A 67 21.22 -0.34 21.27
C GLN A 67 20.17 -0.69 22.34
N LEU A 68 19.45 -1.81 22.15
CA LEU A 68 18.39 -2.24 23.05
C LEU A 68 18.85 -3.42 23.91
N SER A 69 19.18 -3.16 25.16
CA SER A 69 19.62 -4.22 26.07
C SER A 69 18.45 -5.11 26.54
N GLY A 70 18.77 -6.40 26.82
CA GLY A 70 17.82 -7.39 27.32
C GLY A 70 16.77 -7.80 26.31
N THR A 71 15.53 -7.96 26.76
CA THR A 71 14.37 -8.25 25.90
C THR A 71 13.46 -7.04 25.85
N ASN A 72 13.13 -6.58 24.63
CA ASN A 72 12.22 -5.47 24.43
C ASN A 72 11.02 -5.93 23.60
N MET A 73 9.83 -5.53 23.98
CA MET A 73 8.59 -5.78 23.26
C MET A 73 7.85 -4.47 23.08
N SER A 74 7.28 -4.26 21.88
CA SER A 74 6.42 -3.13 21.56
C SER A 74 5.15 -3.65 20.91
N PHE A 75 4.01 -3.25 21.42
CA PHE A 75 2.70 -3.53 20.87
C PHE A 75 1.98 -2.20 20.65
N GLY A 76 1.49 -1.97 19.43
CA GLY A 76 0.82 -0.73 19.07
C GLY A 76 -0.35 -0.96 18.14
N ALA A 77 -1.14 0.10 18.00
CA ALA A 77 -2.12 0.23 16.95
C ALA A 77 -2.24 1.70 16.55
N ALA A 78 -2.43 1.94 15.26
CA ALA A 78 -2.78 3.26 14.74
C ALA A 78 -4.11 3.19 14.01
N VAL A 79 -4.82 4.31 14.00
CA VAL A 79 -5.98 4.56 13.13
C VAL A 79 -5.54 5.59 12.12
N LEU A 80 -5.82 5.33 10.86
CA LEU A 80 -5.73 6.27 9.75
C LEU A 80 -7.13 6.46 9.19
N ASP A 81 -7.60 7.69 9.15
CA ASP A 81 -8.90 8.08 8.65
C ASP A 81 -8.68 9.10 7.54
N ILE A 82 -9.08 8.74 6.34
CA ILE A 82 -8.92 9.54 5.13
C ILE A 82 -10.33 9.85 4.65
N ASP A 83 -10.59 11.11 4.37
CA ASP A 83 -11.78 11.60 3.68
C ASP A 83 -11.35 11.94 2.25
N ALA A 84 -11.86 11.18 1.29
CA ALA A 84 -11.50 11.30 -0.11
C ALA A 84 -12.77 11.36 -0.96
N GLU A 85 -13.12 12.57 -1.41
CA GLU A 85 -14.36 12.81 -2.13
C GLU A 85 -14.14 13.49 -3.48
N LEU A 86 -14.98 13.13 -4.44
CA LEU A 86 -15.06 13.87 -5.69
C LEU A 86 -15.72 15.25 -5.46
N LYS A 87 -14.99 16.31 -5.68
CA LYS A 87 -15.41 17.70 -5.52
C LYS A 87 -16.69 18.00 -6.31
N GLU A 88 -17.67 18.61 -5.65
CA GLU A 88 -18.98 18.87 -6.23
C GLU A 88 -18.91 19.66 -7.54
N GLY A 89 -19.57 19.15 -8.58
CA GLY A 89 -19.67 19.78 -9.89
C GLY A 89 -18.48 19.55 -10.83
N THR A 90 -17.43 18.87 -10.40
CA THR A 90 -16.25 18.59 -11.24
C THR A 90 -16.37 17.28 -12.02
N GLY A 91 -17.08 16.28 -11.49
CA GLY A 91 -17.15 14.94 -12.06
C GLY A 91 -17.96 14.86 -13.36
N SER A 92 -17.37 14.25 -14.37
CA SER A 92 -18.04 13.90 -15.65
C SER A 92 -17.47 12.61 -16.22
N ALA A 93 -18.33 11.80 -16.83
CA ALA A 93 -17.90 10.60 -17.54
C ALA A 93 -18.73 10.40 -18.82
N VAL A 94 -18.09 9.78 -19.81
CA VAL A 94 -18.74 9.35 -21.05
C VAL A 94 -18.47 7.88 -21.30
N ARG A 95 -19.45 7.20 -21.88
CA ARG A 95 -19.36 5.81 -22.35
C ARG A 95 -18.50 5.71 -23.61
N ASP A 96 -18.16 4.51 -24.00
CA ASP A 96 -17.37 4.23 -25.19
C ASP A 96 -18.04 4.70 -26.50
N ASP A 97 -19.37 4.78 -26.52
CA ASP A 97 -20.14 5.36 -27.62
C ASP A 97 -20.34 6.89 -27.55
N GLY A 98 -19.73 7.55 -26.55
CA GLY A 98 -19.80 9.01 -26.35
C GLY A 98 -21.02 9.50 -25.55
N ARG A 99 -21.93 8.63 -25.14
CA ARG A 99 -23.06 9.02 -24.28
C ARG A 99 -22.60 9.38 -22.88
N PRO A 100 -23.16 10.41 -22.24
CA PRO A 100 -22.82 10.74 -20.86
C PRO A 100 -23.25 9.61 -19.89
N VAL A 101 -22.45 9.39 -18.86
CA VAL A 101 -22.79 8.49 -17.75
C VAL A 101 -23.52 9.32 -16.69
N ALA A 102 -24.74 8.89 -16.35
CA ALA A 102 -25.45 9.44 -15.21
C ALA A 102 -25.02 8.75 -13.92
N GLY A 103 -24.98 9.48 -12.81
CA GLY A 103 -24.64 8.93 -11.50
C GLY A 103 -24.24 10.00 -10.49
N GLY A 104 -23.95 9.53 -9.28
CA GLY A 104 -23.48 10.31 -8.14
C GLY A 104 -21.98 10.66 -8.20
N ASN A 105 -21.50 11.23 -7.12
CA ASN A 105 -20.08 11.54 -6.93
C ASN A 105 -19.26 10.35 -6.39
N GLY A 106 -19.92 9.30 -5.90
CA GLY A 106 -19.27 8.10 -5.39
C GLY A 106 -19.07 8.09 -3.88
N GLY A 107 -19.42 9.18 -3.18
CA GLY A 107 -19.28 9.31 -1.73
C GLY A 107 -17.84 9.50 -1.27
N ASP A 108 -17.61 9.35 0.04
CA ASP A 108 -16.27 9.15 0.60
C ASP A 108 -15.80 7.74 0.26
N ILE A 109 -14.65 7.64 -0.42
CA ILE A 109 -14.15 6.37 -0.96
C ILE A 109 -13.20 5.64 -0.02
N ALA A 110 -12.88 6.21 1.14
CA ALA A 110 -11.87 5.69 2.04
C ALA A 110 -12.44 5.37 3.42
N ASP A 111 -12.58 4.09 3.75
CA ASP A 111 -12.94 3.67 5.10
C ASP A 111 -11.77 3.85 6.10
N PRO A 112 -12.04 4.20 7.38
CA PRO A 112 -11.02 4.25 8.41
C PRO A 112 -10.31 2.91 8.61
N ALA A 113 -8.98 2.95 8.65
CA ALA A 113 -8.16 1.75 8.82
C ALA A 113 -7.57 1.66 10.22
N VAL A 114 -7.49 0.43 10.74
CA VAL A 114 -6.76 0.12 11.99
C VAL A 114 -5.54 -0.73 11.66
N LEU A 115 -4.37 -0.26 12.07
CA LEU A 115 -3.06 -0.83 11.77
C LEU A 115 -2.40 -1.36 13.06
N PRO A 116 -2.66 -2.60 13.46
CA PRO A 116 -1.98 -3.20 14.60
C PRO A 116 -0.55 -3.58 14.25
N ASN A 117 0.35 -3.46 15.23
CA ASN A 117 1.72 -3.88 15.07
C ASN A 117 2.27 -4.53 16.36
N PHE A 118 3.23 -5.41 16.19
CA PHE A 118 3.97 -6.05 17.28
C PHE A 118 5.42 -6.25 16.89
N TYR A 119 6.34 -5.88 17.78
CA TYR A 119 7.77 -6.06 17.58
C TYR A 119 8.41 -6.59 18.85
N MET A 120 9.47 -7.38 18.68
CA MET A 120 10.28 -7.91 19.76
C MET A 120 11.75 -7.90 19.37
N THR A 121 12.62 -7.53 20.30
CA THR A 121 14.08 -7.69 20.21
C THR A 121 14.60 -8.44 21.43
N HIS A 122 15.71 -9.15 21.26
CA HIS A 122 16.40 -9.87 22.35
C HIS A 122 17.91 -9.84 22.13
N GLU A 123 18.61 -9.35 23.13
CA GLU A 123 20.07 -9.39 23.21
C GLU A 123 20.52 -10.82 23.53
N ILE A 124 21.19 -11.47 22.60
CA ILE A 124 21.78 -12.81 22.81
C ILE A 124 23.08 -12.70 23.61
N ASN A 125 23.87 -11.68 23.29
CA ASN A 125 25.13 -11.33 23.97
C ASN A 125 25.57 -9.92 23.50
N ASP A 126 26.66 -9.42 24.08
CA ASP A 126 27.18 -8.06 23.89
C ASP A 126 27.42 -7.62 22.40
N TRP A 127 27.40 -8.55 21.44
CA TRP A 127 27.63 -8.25 20.02
C TRP A 127 26.55 -8.77 19.07
N LEU A 128 25.54 -9.49 19.56
CA LEU A 128 24.55 -10.19 18.74
C LEU A 128 23.15 -10.02 19.31
N ASP A 129 22.26 -9.51 18.48
CA ASP A 129 20.84 -9.33 18.76
C ASP A 129 19.98 -10.03 17.73
N VAL A 130 18.78 -10.43 18.12
CA VAL A 130 17.74 -10.98 17.25
C VAL A 130 16.42 -10.26 17.50
N GLY A 131 15.57 -10.26 16.51
CA GLY A 131 14.25 -9.67 16.64
C GLY A 131 13.27 -10.18 15.61
N PHE A 132 12.03 -9.83 15.79
CA PHE A 132 11.01 -10.00 14.76
C PHE A 132 9.90 -8.95 14.88
N GLY A 133 9.21 -8.71 13.77
CA GLY A 133 8.04 -7.85 13.68
C GLY A 133 6.85 -8.56 13.04
N LEU A 134 5.65 -8.13 13.42
CA LEU A 134 4.40 -8.43 12.74
C LEU A 134 3.67 -7.11 12.52
N HIS A 135 3.46 -6.72 11.27
CA HIS A 135 2.96 -5.40 10.91
C HIS A 135 2.34 -5.39 9.50
N ALA A 136 1.66 -4.31 9.13
CA ALA A 136 1.08 -4.10 7.80
C ALA A 136 1.88 -3.01 7.05
N PRO A 137 2.88 -3.36 6.22
CA PRO A 137 3.72 -2.36 5.56
C PRO A 137 3.05 -1.67 4.38
N TYR A 138 2.06 -2.33 3.76
CA TYR A 138 1.35 -1.86 2.57
C TYR A 138 -0.14 -2.06 2.71
N GLY A 139 -0.92 -1.15 2.14
CA GLY A 139 -2.36 -1.24 2.08
C GLY A 139 -2.94 -0.19 1.14
N LEU A 140 -4.10 -0.48 0.57
CA LEU A 140 -4.87 0.43 -0.27
C LEU A 140 -6.34 0.06 -0.12
N ALA A 141 -7.20 1.06 0.01
CA ALA A 141 -8.65 0.87 -0.06
C ALA A 141 -9.28 2.07 -0.75
N ALA A 142 -10.19 1.79 -1.67
CA ALA A 142 -11.12 2.75 -2.24
C ALA A 142 -12.41 1.98 -2.57
N ASP A 143 -13.57 2.49 -2.17
CA ASP A 143 -14.88 1.86 -2.37
C ASP A 143 -15.90 2.94 -2.72
N TYR A 144 -16.28 3.01 -3.99
CA TYR A 144 -17.23 3.98 -4.51
C TYR A 144 -18.66 3.48 -4.32
N GLU A 145 -19.61 4.38 -4.13
CA GLU A 145 -21.03 4.04 -4.20
C GLU A 145 -21.42 3.48 -5.58
N ASP A 146 -22.34 2.50 -5.63
CA ASP A 146 -22.75 1.77 -6.85
C ASP A 146 -23.17 2.68 -8.03
N ASP A 147 -23.67 3.88 -7.73
CA ASP A 147 -24.13 4.84 -8.75
C ASP A 147 -23.05 5.83 -9.19
N PHE A 148 -21.80 5.63 -8.79
CA PHE A 148 -20.69 6.49 -9.17
C PHE A 148 -20.62 6.72 -10.69
N LYS A 149 -20.48 7.98 -11.11
CA LYS A 149 -20.41 8.29 -12.54
C LYS A 149 -19.15 7.76 -13.23
N GLY A 150 -18.06 7.59 -12.51
CA GLY A 150 -16.79 6.99 -12.97
C GLY A 150 -16.72 5.45 -12.87
N ARG A 151 -17.81 4.76 -12.55
CA ARG A 151 -17.86 3.31 -12.27
C ARG A 151 -17.30 2.39 -13.36
N PHE A 152 -17.14 2.87 -14.59
CA PHE A 152 -16.50 2.11 -15.67
C PHE A 152 -14.97 2.17 -15.61
N PHE A 153 -14.41 3.02 -14.76
CA PHE A 153 -12.97 3.17 -14.51
C PHE A 153 -12.59 2.60 -13.14
N ALA A 154 -13.34 2.94 -12.11
CA ALA A 154 -13.12 2.46 -10.74
C ALA A 154 -14.46 2.16 -10.05
N ASP A 155 -14.43 1.21 -9.12
CA ASP A 155 -15.49 0.89 -8.19
C ASP A 155 -14.84 0.55 -6.85
N LYS A 156 -14.37 -0.66 -6.64
CA LYS A 156 -13.65 -1.04 -5.44
C LYS A 156 -12.19 -1.40 -5.74
N THR A 157 -11.29 -0.98 -4.87
CA THR A 157 -9.87 -1.33 -4.90
C THR A 157 -9.43 -1.64 -3.48
N GLU A 158 -8.95 -2.85 -3.22
CA GLU A 158 -8.44 -3.26 -1.92
C GLU A 158 -7.09 -3.94 -2.08
N LEU A 159 -6.14 -3.59 -1.23
CA LEU A 159 -4.88 -4.28 -1.02
C LEU A 159 -4.61 -4.35 0.47
N THR A 160 -4.40 -5.54 0.99
CA THR A 160 -3.95 -5.76 2.36
C THR A 160 -2.67 -6.57 2.32
N ALA A 161 -1.61 -6.07 2.96
CA ALA A 161 -0.35 -6.79 3.09
C ALA A 161 0.08 -6.87 4.56
N ILE A 162 0.38 -8.09 5.02
CA ILE A 162 0.87 -8.35 6.38
C ILE A 162 2.26 -8.96 6.27
N ALA A 163 3.22 -8.44 7.03
CA ALA A 163 4.59 -8.91 7.05
C ALA A 163 4.97 -9.53 8.39
N PHE A 164 5.68 -10.66 8.33
CA PHE A 164 6.45 -11.24 9.41
C PHE A 164 7.94 -11.02 9.11
N SER A 165 8.67 -10.35 10.01
CA SER A 165 10.00 -9.78 9.74
C SER A 165 11.05 -10.26 10.77
N PRO A 166 11.54 -11.52 10.72
CA PRO A 166 12.68 -11.95 11.52
C PRO A 166 13.95 -11.20 11.14
N SER A 167 14.72 -10.78 12.12
CA SER A 167 15.92 -9.94 11.93
C SER A 167 17.04 -10.31 12.90
N ILE A 168 18.26 -9.96 12.50
CA ILE A 168 19.50 -10.13 13.27
C ILE A 168 20.32 -8.84 13.20
N ALA A 169 21.01 -8.50 14.28
CA ALA A 169 21.96 -7.39 14.31
C ALA A 169 23.28 -7.81 14.97
N VAL A 170 24.35 -7.15 14.55
CA VAL A 170 25.68 -7.30 15.14
C VAL A 170 26.30 -5.91 15.34
N ASN A 171 27.08 -5.74 16.40
CA ASN A 171 27.82 -4.51 16.67
C ASN A 171 29.30 -4.81 16.96
N ASP A 172 30.16 -3.82 16.75
CA ASP A 172 31.59 -3.92 16.96
C ASP A 172 32.06 -3.44 18.35
N GLY A 173 31.12 -3.03 19.23
CA GLY A 173 31.39 -2.44 20.54
C GLY A 173 32.04 -1.05 20.49
N ASN A 174 32.19 -0.42 19.32
CA ASN A 174 32.84 0.87 19.11
C ASN A 174 31.91 1.89 18.43
N GLY A 175 30.61 1.64 18.44
CA GLY A 175 29.59 2.54 17.91
C GLY A 175 29.20 2.26 16.46
N PHE A 176 29.61 1.14 15.87
CA PHE A 176 29.15 0.71 14.55
C PHE A 176 28.34 -0.59 14.64
N SER A 177 27.15 -0.58 14.04
CA SER A 177 26.25 -1.73 14.03
C SER A 177 25.72 -1.99 12.63
N MET A 178 25.45 -3.26 12.35
CA MET A 178 24.85 -3.76 11.12
C MET A 178 23.67 -4.66 11.45
N GLY A 179 22.64 -4.62 10.63
CA GLY A 179 21.47 -5.50 10.77
C GLY A 179 20.99 -6.02 9.43
N ALA A 180 20.32 -7.16 9.48
CA ALA A 180 19.64 -7.73 8.34
C ALA A 180 18.33 -8.40 8.77
N GLY A 181 17.33 -8.37 7.89
CA GLY A 181 16.04 -9.01 8.10
C GLY A 181 15.48 -9.58 6.82
N VAL A 182 14.51 -10.47 6.98
CA VAL A 182 13.70 -11.03 5.89
C VAL A 182 12.26 -10.69 6.18
N ASN A 183 11.57 -10.05 5.25
CA ASN A 183 10.13 -9.82 5.38
C ASN A 183 9.41 -10.89 4.56
N VAL A 184 8.61 -11.70 5.22
CA VAL A 184 7.67 -12.64 4.60
C VAL A 184 6.35 -11.89 4.52
N ILE A 185 5.96 -11.49 3.32
CA ILE A 185 4.77 -10.64 3.07
C ILE A 185 3.69 -11.52 2.48
N TYR A 186 2.57 -11.65 3.17
CA TYR A 186 1.31 -12.14 2.60
C TYR A 186 0.50 -10.94 2.14
N ALA A 187 0.05 -10.97 0.89
CA ALA A 187 -0.80 -9.95 0.32
C ALA A 187 -2.07 -10.54 -0.29
N GLU A 188 -3.17 -9.81 -0.17
CA GLU A 188 -4.46 -10.09 -0.78
C GLU A 188 -4.97 -8.81 -1.43
N GLY A 189 -5.43 -8.92 -2.68
CA GLY A 189 -5.94 -7.78 -3.45
C GLY A 189 -7.29 -8.09 -4.07
N ARG A 190 -8.12 -7.05 -4.21
CA ARG A 190 -9.41 -7.10 -4.92
C ARG A 190 -9.63 -5.83 -5.71
N LEU A 191 -10.09 -6.01 -6.95
CA LEU A 191 -10.38 -4.94 -7.89
C LEU A 191 -11.75 -5.16 -8.51
N THR A 192 -12.62 -4.15 -8.46
CA THR A 192 -13.91 -4.22 -9.15
C THR A 192 -14.13 -3.02 -10.05
N LYS A 193 -14.96 -3.18 -11.07
CA LYS A 193 -15.52 -2.09 -11.89
C LYS A 193 -16.71 -2.55 -12.71
N PHE A 194 -17.54 -1.62 -13.09
CA PHE A 194 -18.55 -1.88 -14.12
C PHE A 194 -17.92 -1.99 -15.50
N GLN A 195 -18.56 -2.77 -16.39
CA GLN A 195 -18.13 -2.96 -17.77
C GLN A 195 -19.12 -2.27 -18.72
N ASP A 196 -18.61 -1.36 -19.53
CA ASP A 196 -19.41 -0.66 -20.55
C ASP A 196 -19.44 -1.48 -21.85
N TYR A 197 -20.63 -1.87 -22.28
CA TYR A 197 -20.82 -2.57 -23.55
C TYR A 197 -21.42 -1.68 -24.66
N SER A 198 -21.48 -0.37 -24.45
CA SER A 198 -22.01 0.57 -25.46
C SER A 198 -21.21 0.58 -26.75
N GLY A 199 -19.89 0.42 -26.68
CA GLY A 199 -19.02 0.24 -27.84
C GLY A 199 -19.33 -1.06 -28.61
N THR A 200 -19.65 -2.15 -27.91
CA THR A 200 -20.13 -3.40 -28.53
C THR A 200 -21.47 -3.19 -29.21
N GLU A 201 -22.42 -2.52 -28.57
CA GLU A 201 -23.72 -2.16 -29.19
C GLU A 201 -23.52 -1.38 -30.48
N ALA A 202 -22.70 -0.30 -30.42
CA ALA A 202 -22.41 0.53 -31.57
C ALA A 202 -21.74 -0.25 -32.72
N ARG A 203 -20.74 -1.09 -32.39
CA ARG A 203 -20.01 -1.92 -33.37
C ARG A 203 -20.93 -2.87 -34.15
N PHE A 204 -21.93 -3.45 -33.46
CA PHE A 204 -22.84 -4.43 -34.05
C PHE A 204 -24.19 -3.84 -34.47
N GLY A 205 -24.37 -2.52 -34.37
CA GLY A 205 -25.59 -1.80 -34.77
C GLY A 205 -26.79 -2.17 -33.87
N LEU A 206 -26.57 -2.53 -32.64
CA LEU A 206 -27.61 -2.79 -31.66
C LEU A 206 -28.18 -1.46 -31.14
N PRO A 207 -29.47 -1.39 -30.80
CA PRO A 207 -30.02 -0.22 -30.13
C PRO A 207 -29.31 0.00 -28.76
N PRO A 208 -29.06 1.26 -28.40
CA PRO A 208 -28.49 1.59 -27.09
C PRO A 208 -29.31 1.01 -25.92
N GLY A 209 -28.61 0.38 -24.97
CA GLY A 209 -29.24 -0.28 -23.82
C GLY A 209 -29.81 -1.69 -24.11
N THR A 210 -29.41 -2.30 -25.22
CA THR A 210 -29.72 -3.71 -25.54
C THR A 210 -28.92 -4.66 -24.63
N LEU A 211 -27.67 -4.30 -24.31
CA LEU A 211 -26.81 -5.02 -23.40
C LEU A 211 -26.84 -4.31 -22.05
N GLU A 212 -27.06 -5.07 -20.98
CA GLU A 212 -26.90 -4.58 -19.62
C GLU A 212 -25.41 -4.37 -19.32
N ASP A 213 -25.07 -3.36 -18.53
CA ASP A 213 -23.71 -3.15 -18.07
C ASP A 213 -23.22 -4.39 -17.32
N GLY A 214 -21.97 -4.78 -17.53
CA GLY A 214 -21.35 -5.86 -16.82
C GLY A 214 -20.77 -5.40 -15.48
N TYR A 215 -20.29 -6.37 -14.71
CA TYR A 215 -19.53 -6.09 -13.48
C TYR A 215 -18.37 -7.06 -13.37
N ALA A 216 -17.16 -6.53 -13.32
CA ALA A 216 -15.94 -7.30 -13.14
C ALA A 216 -15.53 -7.28 -11.67
N ASP A 217 -15.19 -8.44 -11.14
CA ASP A 217 -14.69 -8.68 -9.79
C ASP A 217 -13.46 -9.58 -9.90
N ILE A 218 -12.31 -9.07 -9.45
CA ILE A 218 -11.03 -9.74 -9.60
C ILE A 218 -10.39 -9.79 -8.21
N GLU A 219 -10.09 -10.98 -7.73
CA GLU A 219 -9.43 -11.20 -6.45
C GLU A 219 -8.22 -12.12 -6.60
N GLY A 220 -7.21 -11.93 -5.76
CA GLY A 220 -6.05 -12.79 -5.74
C GLY A 220 -5.17 -12.58 -4.50
N SER A 221 -4.28 -13.51 -4.24
CA SER A 221 -3.35 -13.46 -3.10
C SER A 221 -2.02 -14.10 -3.42
N ASP A 222 -0.96 -13.64 -2.71
CA ASP A 222 0.39 -14.19 -2.84
C ASP A 222 1.21 -14.05 -1.56
N VAL A 223 2.36 -14.73 -1.52
CA VAL A 223 3.37 -14.62 -0.47
C VAL A 223 4.73 -14.33 -1.11
N ALA A 224 5.26 -13.16 -0.87
CA ALA A 224 6.57 -12.77 -1.37
C ALA A 224 7.58 -12.49 -0.25
N LEU A 225 8.85 -12.37 -0.65
CA LEU A 225 9.97 -12.09 0.25
C LEU A 225 10.66 -10.79 -0.16
N THR A 226 10.94 -9.93 0.85
CA THR A 226 11.91 -8.84 0.72
C THR A 226 12.99 -8.96 1.79
N PHE A 227 14.11 -8.28 1.57
CA PHE A 227 15.22 -8.27 2.51
C PHE A 227 15.45 -6.84 3.00
N ALA A 228 15.63 -6.70 4.32
CA ALA A 228 15.99 -5.45 4.96
C ALA A 228 17.47 -5.49 5.39
N PHE A 229 18.16 -4.37 5.22
CA PHE A 229 19.53 -4.17 5.65
C PHE A 229 19.64 -2.87 6.41
N GLY A 230 20.43 -2.84 7.47
CA GLY A 230 20.62 -1.69 8.31
C GLY A 230 22.08 -1.42 8.65
N LEU A 231 22.44 -0.15 8.70
CA LEU A 231 23.70 0.35 9.24
C LEU A 231 23.38 1.44 10.26
N LEU A 232 24.08 1.44 11.38
CA LEU A 232 23.99 2.47 12.41
C LEU A 232 25.39 2.85 12.86
N TRP A 233 25.64 4.17 12.93
CA TRP A 233 26.92 4.71 13.36
C TRP A 233 26.73 5.77 14.44
N GLU A 234 27.18 5.45 15.65
CA GLU A 234 27.30 6.35 16.79
C GLU A 234 28.59 7.19 16.67
N MET A 235 28.51 8.30 15.91
CA MET A 235 29.65 9.18 15.73
C MET A 235 30.14 9.80 17.04
N SER A 236 29.22 10.00 17.99
CA SER A 236 29.49 10.45 19.35
C SER A 236 28.31 10.12 20.27
N GLU A 237 28.45 10.29 21.59
CA GLU A 237 27.36 10.14 22.56
C GLU A 237 26.09 10.96 22.22
N ARG A 238 26.23 12.02 21.44
CA ARG A 238 25.13 12.95 21.07
C ARG A 238 24.68 12.85 19.63
N THR A 239 25.46 12.22 18.74
CA THR A 239 25.18 12.24 17.31
C THR A 239 25.33 10.86 16.72
N GLN A 240 24.29 10.39 16.05
CA GLN A 240 24.33 9.15 15.28
C GLN A 240 23.64 9.28 13.93
N PHE A 241 24.05 8.46 13.01
CA PHE A 241 23.51 8.35 11.67
C PHE A 241 23.11 6.90 11.37
N GLY A 242 22.06 6.74 10.61
CA GLY A 242 21.59 5.42 10.20
C GLY A 242 21.25 5.39 8.72
N ILE A 243 21.39 4.21 8.14
CA ILE A 243 20.93 3.90 6.79
C ILE A 243 20.17 2.59 6.90
N SER A 244 18.98 2.55 6.31
CA SER A 244 18.20 1.33 6.14
C SER A 244 17.86 1.17 4.67
N ALA A 245 17.92 -0.05 4.15
CA ALA A 245 17.56 -0.37 2.77
C ALA A 245 16.68 -1.61 2.74
N GLN A 246 15.69 -1.60 1.86
CA GLN A 246 14.81 -2.74 1.61
C GLN A 246 14.82 -3.08 0.14
N THR A 247 14.89 -4.37 -0.19
CA THR A 247 14.76 -4.81 -1.58
C THR A 247 13.31 -4.75 -2.04
N GLY A 248 13.11 -4.49 -3.32
CA GLY A 248 11.82 -4.68 -3.96
C GLY A 248 11.50 -6.16 -4.20
N THR A 249 10.26 -6.42 -4.57
CA THR A 249 9.77 -7.72 -5.04
C THR A 249 8.56 -7.50 -5.95
N GLU A 250 8.21 -8.49 -6.72
CA GLU A 250 6.94 -8.57 -7.43
C GLU A 250 6.06 -9.59 -6.72
N LEU A 251 4.85 -9.20 -6.36
CA LEU A 251 3.78 -10.08 -5.90
C LEU A 251 3.04 -10.59 -7.13
N GLU A 252 2.83 -11.89 -7.24
CA GLU A 252 1.99 -12.50 -8.25
C GLU A 252 0.65 -12.90 -7.63
N LEU A 253 -0.30 -11.97 -7.48
CA LEU A 253 -1.58 -12.24 -6.85
C LEU A 253 -2.41 -13.21 -7.70
N ASP A 254 -2.27 -14.51 -7.42
CA ASP A 254 -2.99 -15.58 -8.12
C ASP A 254 -4.44 -15.66 -7.63
N GLY A 255 -5.39 -15.71 -8.57
CA GLY A 255 -6.80 -15.72 -8.24
C GLY A 255 -7.74 -15.92 -9.40
N GLU A 256 -8.91 -15.28 -9.33
CA GLU A 256 -9.99 -15.43 -10.31
C GLU A 256 -10.55 -14.06 -10.71
N ALA A 257 -10.89 -13.92 -11.98
CA ALA A 257 -11.69 -12.82 -12.52
C ALA A 257 -13.10 -13.34 -12.83
N GLU A 258 -14.11 -12.78 -12.18
CA GLU A 258 -15.52 -13.00 -12.49
C GLU A 258 -16.08 -11.79 -13.23
N VAL A 259 -16.73 -11.99 -14.37
CA VAL A 259 -17.46 -10.92 -15.07
C VAL A 259 -18.93 -11.34 -15.21
N ARG A 260 -19.80 -10.59 -14.55
CA ARG A 260 -21.26 -10.75 -14.66
C ARG A 260 -21.77 -9.97 -15.87
N ASN A 261 -22.87 -10.43 -16.45
CA ASN A 261 -23.49 -9.88 -17.66
C ASN A 261 -22.54 -9.80 -18.86
N TYR A 262 -21.58 -10.73 -18.98
CA TYR A 262 -20.63 -10.77 -20.08
C TYR A 262 -21.35 -11.14 -21.40
N PRO A 263 -21.24 -10.34 -22.49
CA PRO A 263 -21.97 -10.59 -23.73
C PRO A 263 -21.29 -11.66 -24.58
N GLN A 264 -21.96 -12.78 -24.77
CA GLN A 264 -21.54 -13.86 -25.65
C GLN A 264 -22.29 -13.79 -26.98
N GLY A 265 -21.58 -13.48 -28.06
CA GLY A 265 -22.13 -13.44 -29.42
C GLY A 265 -22.32 -14.84 -29.99
N SER A 266 -23.49 -15.13 -30.57
CA SER A 266 -23.79 -16.37 -31.30
C SER A 266 -24.36 -16.06 -32.69
N LEU A 267 -23.77 -16.70 -33.70
CA LEU A 267 -24.27 -16.65 -35.10
C LEU A 267 -25.26 -17.78 -35.32
N GLY A 268 -26.54 -17.45 -35.46
CA GLY A 268 -27.61 -18.39 -35.80
C GLY A 268 -28.27 -18.06 -37.12
N GLY A 269 -29.24 -18.91 -37.57
CA GLY A 269 -29.96 -18.74 -38.85
C GLY A 269 -30.80 -17.44 -38.96
N GLY A 270 -30.89 -16.64 -37.91
CA GLY A 270 -31.55 -15.32 -37.85
C GLY A 270 -30.61 -14.13 -37.70
N GLY A 271 -29.29 -14.33 -37.70
CA GLY A 271 -28.30 -13.27 -37.51
C GLY A 271 -27.48 -13.45 -36.24
N LEU A 272 -26.71 -12.42 -35.90
CA LEU A 272 -25.93 -12.37 -34.64
C LEU A 272 -26.88 -12.02 -33.48
N THR A 273 -26.83 -12.85 -32.43
CA THR A 273 -27.53 -12.61 -31.16
C THR A 273 -26.54 -12.61 -30.03
N PHE A 274 -26.79 -11.81 -28.98
CA PHE A 274 -26.01 -11.77 -27.75
C PHE A 274 -26.83 -12.38 -26.61
N ASN A 275 -26.17 -13.21 -25.81
CA ASN A 275 -26.65 -13.67 -24.53
C ASN A 275 -25.67 -13.24 -23.46
N GLN A 276 -26.16 -12.66 -22.36
CA GLN A 276 -25.30 -12.24 -21.26
C GLN A 276 -25.32 -13.31 -20.16
N SER A 277 -24.15 -13.64 -19.65
CA SER A 277 -23.96 -14.64 -18.59
C SER A 277 -22.78 -14.25 -17.70
N THR A 278 -22.67 -14.89 -16.56
CA THR A 278 -21.46 -14.82 -15.75
C THR A 278 -20.39 -15.73 -16.37
N VAL A 279 -19.19 -15.21 -16.49
CA VAL A 279 -17.99 -15.94 -16.91
C VAL A 279 -16.90 -15.77 -15.88
N THR A 280 -16.06 -16.79 -15.71
CA THR A 280 -14.91 -16.76 -14.80
C THR A 280 -13.66 -17.19 -15.55
N GLU A 281 -12.51 -16.67 -15.10
CA GLU A 281 -11.20 -16.97 -15.67
C GLU A 281 -10.13 -16.88 -14.58
N ARG A 282 -9.23 -17.87 -14.51
CA ARG A 282 -8.10 -17.82 -13.60
C ARG A 282 -7.10 -16.78 -14.08
N VAL A 283 -6.64 -15.96 -13.14
CA VAL A 283 -5.76 -14.83 -13.45
C VAL A 283 -4.62 -14.71 -12.44
N THR A 284 -3.61 -13.94 -12.80
CA THR A 284 -2.61 -13.41 -11.89
C THR A 284 -2.55 -11.90 -12.08
N VAL A 285 -2.42 -11.17 -10.99
CA VAL A 285 -2.20 -9.71 -10.99
C VAL A 285 -0.81 -9.44 -10.44
N PRO A 286 0.19 -9.16 -11.31
CA PRO A 286 1.50 -8.71 -10.86
C PRO A 286 1.39 -7.36 -10.15
N LEU A 287 2.00 -7.24 -8.98
CA LEU A 287 2.04 -6.01 -8.19
C LEU A 287 3.46 -5.77 -7.68
N ASP A 288 4.08 -4.71 -8.16
CA ASP A 288 5.44 -4.34 -7.79
C ASP A 288 5.50 -3.66 -6.42
N ILE A 289 6.34 -4.21 -5.53
CA ILE A 289 6.77 -3.58 -4.28
C ILE A 289 8.15 -2.95 -4.51
N PRO A 290 8.34 -1.64 -4.24
CA PRO A 290 9.59 -0.95 -4.55
C PRO A 290 10.73 -1.31 -3.62
N GLU A 291 11.95 -1.23 -4.12
CA GLU A 291 13.11 -1.05 -3.27
C GLU A 291 13.13 0.37 -2.68
N SER A 292 13.64 0.48 -1.44
CA SER A 292 13.76 1.77 -0.76
C SER A 292 15.06 1.90 0.02
N ILE A 293 15.49 3.15 0.22
CA ILE A 293 16.63 3.49 1.07
C ILE A 293 16.24 4.67 1.95
N THR A 294 16.40 4.50 3.26
CA THR A 294 16.12 5.50 4.27
C THR A 294 17.41 5.95 4.93
N PHE A 295 17.63 7.25 4.98
CA PHE A 295 18.70 7.90 5.73
C PHE A 295 18.13 8.54 6.98
N GLY A 296 18.83 8.41 8.11
CA GLY A 296 18.44 9.01 9.37
C GLY A 296 19.60 9.70 10.06
N ALA A 297 19.28 10.77 10.78
CA ALA A 297 20.19 11.47 11.67
C ALA A 297 19.48 11.78 12.99
N ARG A 298 20.22 11.59 14.09
CA ARG A 298 19.81 11.96 15.45
C ARG A 298 20.90 12.81 16.07
N HIS A 299 20.53 13.97 16.65
CA HIS A 299 21.45 14.83 17.35
C HIS A 299 20.84 15.35 18.67
N GLN A 300 21.44 15.01 19.79
CA GLN A 300 21.07 15.57 21.09
C GLN A 300 21.65 16.98 21.24
N LEU A 301 20.80 17.97 20.93
CA LEU A 301 21.18 19.39 20.91
C LEU A 301 21.50 19.89 22.34
N THR A 302 20.68 19.49 23.32
CA THR A 302 20.86 19.77 24.74
C THR A 302 20.60 18.49 25.54
N ASP A 303 20.77 18.51 26.85
CA ASP A 303 20.47 17.35 27.69
C ASP A 303 18.97 16.96 27.70
N THR A 304 18.10 17.85 27.20
CA THR A 304 16.64 17.65 27.15
C THR A 304 16.03 17.74 25.76
N VAL A 305 16.78 18.13 24.75
CA VAL A 305 16.26 18.29 23.38
C VAL A 305 17.07 17.46 22.39
N THR A 306 16.40 16.59 21.69
CA THR A 306 16.94 15.81 20.57
C THR A 306 16.28 16.24 19.27
N LEU A 307 17.08 16.47 18.24
CA LEU A 307 16.65 16.78 16.87
C LEU A 307 16.82 15.53 16.01
N LEU A 308 15.86 15.31 15.13
CA LEU A 308 15.79 14.19 14.22
C LEU A 308 15.60 14.71 12.78
N ALA A 309 16.23 14.02 11.84
CA ALA A 309 16.02 14.27 10.42
C ALA A 309 16.12 12.95 9.65
N GLY A 310 15.38 12.84 8.57
CA GLY A 310 15.44 11.67 7.70
C GLY A 310 15.03 11.99 6.28
N ALA A 311 15.38 11.08 5.37
CA ALA A 311 14.92 11.07 4.00
C ALA A 311 14.82 9.63 3.51
N THR A 312 13.77 9.33 2.77
CA THR A 312 13.55 8.02 2.14
C THR A 312 13.40 8.21 0.64
N TRP A 313 14.14 7.42 -0.13
CA TRP A 313 13.92 7.25 -1.56
C TRP A 313 13.25 5.89 -1.80
N ALA A 314 12.24 5.84 -2.67
CA ALA A 314 11.57 4.62 -3.08
C ALA A 314 11.44 4.55 -4.60
N LYS A 315 11.73 3.38 -5.18
CA LYS A 315 11.71 3.15 -6.62
C LYS A 315 10.34 2.67 -7.09
N TRP A 316 9.36 3.54 -6.99
CA TRP A 316 7.99 3.28 -7.44
C TRP A 316 7.86 3.18 -8.96
N SER A 317 8.85 3.65 -9.74
CA SER A 317 8.89 3.50 -11.20
C SER A 317 8.89 2.04 -11.70
N ARG A 318 8.93 1.06 -10.79
CA ARG A 318 8.68 -0.35 -11.12
C ARG A 318 7.22 -0.63 -11.43
N PHE A 319 6.29 0.12 -10.83
CA PHE A 319 4.86 -0.04 -11.04
C PHE A 319 4.43 0.71 -12.29
N GLU A 320 4.62 0.06 -13.46
CA GLU A 320 4.32 0.64 -14.78
C GLU A 320 2.84 0.47 -15.14
N ALA A 321 2.23 -0.67 -14.80
CA ALA A 321 0.85 -0.95 -15.16
C ALA A 321 0.19 -1.97 -14.22
N LEU A 322 -1.10 -1.84 -14.01
CA LEU A 322 -1.93 -2.85 -13.37
C LEU A 322 -2.48 -3.79 -14.44
N ASN A 323 -1.83 -4.93 -14.60
CA ASN A 323 -2.18 -5.96 -15.55
C ASN A 323 -2.94 -7.10 -14.87
N VAL A 324 -4.04 -7.57 -15.47
CA VAL A 324 -4.71 -8.81 -15.08
C VAL A 324 -4.42 -9.86 -16.13
N VAL A 325 -3.48 -10.74 -15.84
CA VAL A 325 -2.93 -11.73 -16.78
C VAL A 325 -3.73 -13.03 -16.71
N SER A 326 -4.22 -13.52 -17.84
CA SER A 326 -4.90 -14.82 -17.94
C SER A 326 -3.93 -15.97 -17.69
N ARG A 327 -4.38 -16.95 -16.92
CA ARG A 327 -3.68 -18.24 -16.71
C ARG A 327 -4.29 -19.36 -17.53
N GLU A 328 -5.11 -19.04 -18.54
CA GLU A 328 -5.82 -20.00 -19.37
C GLU A 328 -5.49 -19.85 -20.86
N ASP A 329 -5.19 -20.94 -21.56
CA ASP A 329 -4.89 -20.95 -22.99
C ASP A 329 -6.06 -20.42 -23.85
N ASN A 330 -7.29 -20.61 -23.37
CA ASN A 330 -8.53 -20.17 -24.03
C ASN A 330 -9.48 -19.61 -22.95
N GLY A 331 -9.09 -18.51 -22.31
CA GLY A 331 -9.90 -17.87 -21.29
C GLY A 331 -11.23 -17.35 -21.83
N SER A 332 -12.24 -17.42 -21.00
CA SER A 332 -13.60 -17.00 -21.36
C SER A 332 -13.71 -15.49 -21.62
N ILE A 333 -12.82 -14.71 -21.00
CA ILE A 333 -12.75 -13.24 -21.07
C ILE A 333 -11.64 -12.84 -22.04
N SER A 334 -10.40 -13.17 -21.74
CA SER A 334 -9.18 -12.73 -22.43
C SER A 334 -9.13 -13.17 -23.90
N SER A 335 -9.67 -14.32 -24.24
CA SER A 335 -9.65 -14.84 -25.64
C SER A 335 -10.54 -14.06 -26.61
N GLN A 336 -11.51 -13.29 -26.10
CA GLN A 336 -12.50 -12.58 -26.92
C GLN A 336 -12.24 -11.08 -27.02
N THR A 337 -11.75 -10.45 -25.96
CA THR A 337 -11.65 -8.98 -25.88
C THR A 337 -10.36 -8.48 -25.25
N GLY A 338 -9.58 -9.37 -24.62
CA GLY A 338 -8.37 -8.98 -23.88
C GLY A 338 -7.25 -8.47 -24.80
N PRO A 339 -6.48 -7.46 -24.37
CA PRO A 339 -5.22 -7.09 -25.01
C PRO A 339 -4.20 -8.22 -24.82
N SER A 340 -3.06 -8.14 -25.48
CA SER A 340 -1.94 -9.08 -25.29
C SER A 340 -0.65 -8.32 -25.04
N LEU A 341 0.15 -8.81 -24.11
CA LEU A 341 1.49 -8.34 -23.80
C LEU A 341 2.46 -9.47 -24.19
N GLY A 342 3.09 -9.35 -25.36
CA GLY A 342 3.84 -10.46 -25.94
C GLY A 342 2.96 -11.68 -26.21
N ASP A 343 3.28 -12.81 -25.57
CA ASP A 343 2.52 -14.07 -25.67
C ASP A 343 1.42 -14.19 -24.59
N GLU A 344 1.38 -13.27 -23.62
CA GLU A 344 0.42 -13.27 -22.54
C GLU A 344 -0.88 -12.60 -22.95
N ARG A 345 -2.02 -13.17 -22.54
CA ARG A 345 -3.34 -12.57 -22.72
C ARG A 345 -3.77 -11.87 -21.46
N LEU A 346 -4.26 -10.65 -21.62
CA LEU A 346 -4.74 -9.86 -20.49
C LEU A 346 -6.27 -9.85 -20.46
N VAL A 347 -6.82 -9.93 -19.27
CA VAL A 347 -8.25 -9.66 -19.00
C VAL A 347 -8.49 -8.16 -19.01
N THR A 348 -7.58 -7.38 -18.39
CA THR A 348 -7.59 -5.92 -18.42
C THR A 348 -6.17 -5.39 -18.25
N HIS A 349 -5.98 -4.15 -18.65
CA HIS A 349 -4.75 -3.37 -18.53
C HIS A 349 -5.11 -1.95 -18.09
N VAL A 350 -4.33 -1.40 -17.15
CA VAL A 350 -4.41 0.01 -16.72
C VAL A 350 -2.97 0.53 -16.65
N SER A 351 -2.65 1.54 -17.46
CA SER A 351 -1.34 2.21 -17.39
C SER A 351 -1.27 3.06 -16.14
N GLU A 352 -0.18 2.94 -15.39
CA GLU A 352 0.07 3.70 -14.16
C GLU A 352 1.34 4.56 -14.28
N ASN A 353 2.42 4.01 -14.86
CA ASN A 353 3.68 4.70 -15.15
C ASN A 353 4.17 5.55 -13.96
N TRP A 354 4.19 4.96 -12.78
CA TRP A 354 4.57 5.67 -11.56
C TRP A 354 6.02 6.15 -11.61
N LYS A 355 6.35 7.15 -10.81
CA LYS A 355 7.70 7.73 -10.71
C LYS A 355 8.35 7.38 -9.37
N ASP A 356 9.69 7.40 -9.34
CA ASP A 356 10.44 7.30 -8.09
C ASP A 356 10.13 8.50 -7.19
N THR A 357 10.08 8.27 -5.87
CA THR A 357 9.69 9.30 -4.90
C THR A 357 10.73 9.55 -3.84
N TRP A 358 10.65 10.74 -3.26
CA TRP A 358 11.35 11.13 -2.05
C TRP A 358 10.36 11.50 -0.95
N GLN A 359 10.68 11.07 0.27
CA GLN A 359 10.09 11.57 1.50
C GLN A 359 11.19 12.27 2.31
N ALA A 360 10.88 13.41 2.90
CA ALA A 360 11.80 14.12 3.80
C ALA A 360 11.08 14.46 5.11
N ASN A 361 11.75 14.26 6.24
CA ASN A 361 11.15 14.49 7.54
C ASN A 361 12.11 15.11 8.54
N VAL A 362 11.57 15.92 9.46
CA VAL A 362 12.27 16.51 10.58
C VAL A 362 11.42 16.39 11.84
N GLY A 363 12.08 16.22 12.98
CA GLY A 363 11.38 16.08 14.25
C GLY A 363 12.21 16.53 15.43
N ALA A 364 11.53 16.73 16.55
CA ALA A 364 12.13 17.07 17.81
C ALA A 364 11.50 16.30 18.96
N ILE A 365 12.33 15.89 19.91
CA ILE A 365 11.91 15.28 21.17
C ILE A 365 12.37 16.19 22.30
N TRP A 366 11.43 16.59 23.18
CA TRP A 366 11.71 17.36 24.38
C TRP A 366 11.44 16.51 25.62
N GLN A 367 12.52 16.13 26.33
CA GLN A 367 12.45 15.45 27.62
C GLN A 367 12.11 16.49 28.72
N ALA A 368 10.82 16.60 29.01
CA ALA A 368 10.32 17.62 29.97
C ALA A 368 10.60 17.21 31.44
N THR A 369 10.50 15.92 31.76
CA THR A 369 10.87 15.31 33.04
C THR A 369 11.55 13.95 32.79
N PRO A 370 12.12 13.27 33.79
CA PRO A 370 12.67 11.93 33.60
C PRO A 370 11.66 10.92 33.04
N GLU A 371 10.36 11.12 33.29
CA GLU A 371 9.30 10.22 32.85
C GLU A 371 8.57 10.69 31.58
N TRP A 372 8.53 12.01 31.33
CA TRP A 372 7.74 12.58 30.25
C TRP A 372 8.58 13.20 29.14
N ALA A 373 8.36 12.75 27.91
CA ALA A 373 8.86 13.40 26.71
C ALA A 373 7.69 13.82 25.81
N PHE A 374 7.86 14.95 25.13
CA PHE A 374 6.94 15.44 24.11
C PHE A 374 7.65 15.46 22.77
N LYS A 375 6.91 15.14 21.72
CA LYS A 375 7.40 14.95 20.36
C LYS A 375 6.63 15.84 19.40
N ALA A 376 7.32 16.35 18.37
CA ALA A 376 6.70 17.05 17.26
C ALA A 376 7.46 16.71 15.97
N GLY A 377 6.76 16.58 14.87
CA GLY A 377 7.35 16.24 13.58
C GLY A 377 6.62 16.87 12.41
N TYR A 378 7.35 16.96 11.31
CA TYR A 378 6.87 17.35 10.00
C TYR A 378 7.52 16.45 8.95
N ALA A 379 6.72 15.97 8.01
CA ALA A 379 7.20 15.27 6.83
C ALA A 379 6.53 15.84 5.58
N TRP A 380 7.27 15.84 4.48
CA TRP A 380 6.79 15.99 3.12
C TRP A 380 7.01 14.66 2.40
N ASP A 381 6.01 14.19 1.68
CA ASP A 381 5.99 12.88 1.04
C ASP A 381 5.47 13.03 -0.40
N GLU A 382 6.33 12.74 -1.36
CA GLU A 382 6.03 12.84 -2.79
C GLU A 382 5.15 11.68 -3.24
N SER A 383 4.11 11.97 -4.01
CA SER A 383 3.29 10.95 -4.65
C SER A 383 4.02 10.30 -5.83
N PRO A 384 3.98 8.97 -5.97
CA PRO A 384 4.52 8.30 -7.15
C PRO A 384 3.63 8.42 -8.38
N VAL A 385 2.35 8.79 -8.21
CA VAL A 385 1.37 8.82 -9.29
C VAL A 385 1.78 9.82 -10.36
N ASN A 386 1.73 9.38 -11.60
CA ASN A 386 2.00 10.21 -12.76
C ASN A 386 0.73 10.96 -13.16
N ASP A 387 0.77 12.30 -13.27
CA ASP A 387 -0.38 13.14 -13.57
C ASP A 387 -1.09 12.77 -14.86
N ASP A 388 -0.33 12.31 -15.88
CA ASP A 388 -0.89 11.90 -17.19
C ASP A 388 -1.63 10.55 -17.14
N PHE A 389 -1.37 9.73 -16.09
CA PHE A 389 -1.92 8.40 -15.89
C PHE A 389 -2.67 8.26 -14.55
N ARG A 390 -2.96 9.38 -13.87
CA ARG A 390 -3.72 9.35 -12.61
C ARG A 390 -5.11 8.78 -12.84
N THR A 391 -5.45 7.73 -12.08
CA THR A 391 -6.71 7.01 -12.19
C THR A 391 -7.68 7.39 -11.07
N ALA A 392 -8.97 7.20 -11.30
CA ALA A 392 -9.98 7.30 -10.25
C ALA A 392 -9.79 6.23 -9.16
N ARG A 393 -9.05 5.16 -9.47
CA ARG A 393 -8.73 4.08 -8.55
C ARG A 393 -7.75 4.49 -7.46
N ILE A 394 -6.80 5.39 -7.83
CA ILE A 394 -5.75 5.90 -6.93
C ILE A 394 -5.58 7.41 -7.19
N PRO A 395 -6.55 8.24 -6.76
CA PRO A 395 -6.51 9.69 -6.95
C PRO A 395 -5.57 10.33 -5.92
N SER A 396 -4.26 10.07 -6.03
CA SER A 396 -3.25 10.42 -5.03
C SER A 396 -2.36 11.57 -5.49
N GLY A 397 -1.95 12.42 -4.56
CA GLY A 397 -1.03 13.53 -4.73
C GLY A 397 0.04 13.61 -3.63
N ASP A 398 0.90 14.63 -3.71
CA ASP A 398 1.87 14.92 -2.66
C ASP A 398 1.16 15.25 -1.35
N ARG A 399 1.79 14.90 -0.20
CA ARG A 399 1.22 15.22 1.11
C ARG A 399 2.24 15.80 2.08
N GLU A 400 1.73 16.59 2.99
CA GLU A 400 2.44 17.05 4.16
C GLU A 400 1.86 16.41 5.42
N TRP A 401 2.72 15.95 6.33
CA TRP A 401 2.30 15.34 7.58
C TRP A 401 2.82 16.13 8.77
N VAL A 402 1.93 16.65 9.61
CA VAL A 402 2.24 17.38 10.84
C VAL A 402 1.79 16.54 12.03
N THR A 403 2.72 16.24 12.94
CA THR A 403 2.46 15.32 14.05
C THR A 403 2.84 15.89 15.40
N LEU A 404 2.16 15.39 16.43
CA LEU A 404 2.50 15.58 17.83
C LEU A 404 2.45 14.25 18.56
N GLY A 405 3.31 14.08 19.58
CA GLY A 405 3.34 12.89 20.40
C GLY A 405 3.69 13.17 21.85
N ALA A 406 3.34 12.25 22.70
CA ALA A 406 3.75 12.22 24.11
C ALA A 406 4.16 10.80 24.50
N GLN A 407 5.23 10.71 25.28
CA GLN A 407 5.75 9.46 25.81
C GLN A 407 5.79 9.55 27.33
N TYR A 408 5.31 8.51 27.99
CA TYR A 408 5.51 8.28 29.42
C TYR A 408 6.34 7.03 29.62
N ALA A 409 7.50 7.16 30.28
CA ALA A 409 8.42 6.06 30.58
C ALA A 409 8.62 5.91 32.09
N ASP A 410 8.32 4.72 32.63
CA ASP A 410 8.64 4.36 34.02
C ASP A 410 9.89 3.46 34.03
N ALA A 411 11.04 4.08 34.28
CA ALA A 411 12.33 3.39 34.30
C ALA A 411 12.40 2.29 35.39
N ARG A 412 11.55 2.33 36.43
CA ARG A 412 11.56 1.31 37.50
C ARG A 412 10.86 0.03 37.06
N SER A 413 9.81 0.16 36.35
CA SER A 413 9.03 -0.98 35.83
C SER A 413 9.43 -1.39 34.41
N GLY A 414 10.18 -0.55 33.68
CA GLY A 414 10.55 -0.75 32.27
C GLY A 414 9.39 -0.61 31.29
N TRP A 415 8.25 -0.03 31.71
CA TRP A 415 7.13 0.27 30.84
C TRP A 415 7.26 1.64 30.20
N THR A 416 6.96 1.71 28.91
CA THR A 416 6.82 2.97 28.15
C THR A 416 5.49 2.95 27.42
N VAL A 417 4.80 4.09 27.44
CA VAL A 417 3.56 4.30 26.67
C VAL A 417 3.77 5.52 25.79
N ASP A 418 3.56 5.36 24.50
CA ASP A 418 3.58 6.42 23.51
C ASP A 418 2.17 6.64 22.96
N VAL A 419 1.80 7.90 22.76
CA VAL A 419 0.62 8.32 22.04
C VAL A 419 1.01 9.37 21.01
N ALA A 420 0.42 9.30 19.83
CA ALA A 420 0.67 10.26 18.77
C ALA A 420 -0.62 10.57 18.01
N ALA A 421 -0.67 11.75 17.42
CA ALA A 421 -1.69 12.14 16.46
C ALA A 421 -1.05 13.05 15.38
N GLY A 422 -1.61 13.01 14.19
CA GLY A 422 -1.16 13.82 13.07
C GLY A 422 -2.29 14.15 12.12
N VAL A 423 -2.09 15.20 11.33
CA VAL A 423 -2.92 15.57 10.20
C VAL A 423 -2.09 15.49 8.93
N LEU A 424 -2.72 14.97 7.88
CA LEU A 424 -2.14 14.89 6.55
C LEU A 424 -2.88 15.92 5.69
N LEU A 425 -2.12 16.74 5.00
CA LEU A 425 -2.60 17.82 4.15
C LEU A 425 -2.25 17.48 2.70
N PHE A 426 -3.21 17.59 1.82
CA PHE A 426 -3.09 17.31 0.40
C PHE A 426 -3.51 18.54 -0.41
N ASP A 427 -3.05 18.62 -1.65
CA ASP A 427 -3.65 19.50 -2.65
C ASP A 427 -4.82 18.78 -3.34
N ASP A 428 -5.71 19.54 -3.98
CA ASP A 428 -6.78 18.97 -4.84
C ASP A 428 -6.15 18.23 -6.02
N GLU A 429 -6.64 17.01 -6.32
CA GLU A 429 -6.08 16.17 -7.36
C GLU A 429 -7.01 16.04 -8.57
N GLU A 430 -6.49 16.40 -9.74
CA GLU A 430 -7.24 16.28 -11.00
C GLU A 430 -7.02 14.90 -11.64
N VAL A 431 -8.10 14.22 -11.95
CA VAL A 431 -8.13 12.97 -12.73
C VAL A 431 -8.72 13.25 -14.11
N ASP A 432 -8.01 12.85 -15.16
CA ASP A 432 -8.48 12.86 -16.55
C ASP A 432 -8.16 11.52 -17.21
N GLU A 433 -8.95 10.50 -16.88
CA GLU A 433 -8.71 9.11 -17.19
C GLU A 433 -9.37 8.68 -18.47
N GLN A 434 -8.63 7.96 -19.31
CA GLN A 434 -9.09 7.28 -20.51
C GLN A 434 -8.44 5.89 -20.60
N ASN A 435 -8.94 5.02 -21.46
CA ASN A 435 -8.33 3.71 -21.66
C ASN A 435 -7.08 3.82 -22.56
N TYR A 436 -6.01 3.16 -22.13
CA TYR A 436 -4.76 3.02 -22.88
C TYR A 436 -4.54 1.55 -23.30
N ASP A 437 -3.78 1.34 -24.37
CA ASP A 437 -3.28 0.02 -24.72
C ASP A 437 -1.97 -0.30 -23.97
N VAL A 438 -1.42 -1.49 -24.16
CA VAL A 438 -0.18 -1.95 -23.53
C VAL A 438 1.10 -1.19 -23.94
N ASN A 439 1.00 -0.21 -24.84
CA ASN A 439 2.08 0.68 -25.25
C ASN A 439 1.81 2.13 -24.81
N ASP A 440 0.87 2.33 -23.90
CA ASP A 440 0.43 3.64 -23.42
C ASP A 440 -0.17 4.56 -24.51
N GLU A 441 -0.65 3.96 -25.61
CA GLU A 441 -1.35 4.71 -26.63
C GLU A 441 -2.86 4.75 -26.32
N PRO A 442 -3.53 5.92 -26.47
CA PRO A 442 -4.95 6.03 -26.22
C PRO A 442 -5.77 5.05 -27.07
N MET A 443 -6.61 4.25 -26.44
CA MET A 443 -7.48 3.31 -27.15
C MET A 443 -8.56 4.05 -27.96
N PRO A 444 -8.96 3.50 -29.14
CA PRO A 444 -10.10 4.02 -29.87
C PRO A 444 -11.38 3.89 -29.02
N GLY A 445 -12.16 4.96 -28.95
CA GLY A 445 -13.41 5.02 -28.19
C GLY A 445 -13.60 6.42 -27.61
N ALA A 446 -14.75 6.65 -27.00
CA ALA A 446 -15.05 7.92 -26.36
C ALA A 446 -15.00 7.85 -24.83
N ALA A 447 -14.78 6.65 -24.26
CA ALA A 447 -14.79 6.45 -22.82
C ALA A 447 -13.73 7.34 -22.12
N ARG A 448 -14.20 8.19 -21.22
CA ARG A 448 -13.37 9.12 -20.46
C ARG A 448 -14.06 9.48 -19.16
N TYR A 449 -13.25 9.60 -18.11
CA TYR A 449 -13.67 10.12 -16.82
C TYR A 449 -12.84 11.34 -16.46
N ARG A 450 -13.47 12.35 -15.86
CA ARG A 450 -12.82 13.54 -15.31
C ARG A 450 -13.42 13.90 -13.98
N GLY A 451 -12.56 14.32 -13.06
CA GLY A 451 -12.98 14.83 -11.76
C GLY A 451 -11.83 15.42 -10.99
N THR A 452 -12.15 16.27 -10.02
CA THR A 452 -11.18 16.78 -9.04
C THR A 452 -11.52 16.18 -7.70
N TYR A 453 -10.55 15.60 -7.01
CA TYR A 453 -10.70 15.02 -5.68
C TYR A 453 -10.19 15.99 -4.61
N GLU A 454 -10.93 16.12 -3.54
CA GLU A 454 -10.49 16.74 -2.28
C GLU A 454 -10.08 15.60 -1.35
N LEU A 455 -8.91 15.76 -0.70
CA LEU A 455 -8.32 14.75 0.16
C LEU A 455 -7.92 15.40 1.48
N ASP A 456 -8.43 14.86 2.59
CA ASP A 456 -8.03 15.21 3.95
C ASP A 456 -7.78 13.93 4.75
N ALA A 457 -6.84 13.95 5.69
CA ALA A 457 -6.64 12.80 6.55
C ALA A 457 -6.12 13.17 7.94
N TRP A 458 -6.41 12.31 8.89
CA TRP A 458 -5.77 12.34 10.19
C TRP A 458 -5.37 10.92 10.63
N SER A 459 -4.34 10.85 11.46
CA SER A 459 -3.93 9.59 12.06
C SER A 459 -3.72 9.75 13.57
N ALA A 460 -3.96 8.67 14.32
CA ALA A 460 -3.68 8.60 15.75
C ALA A 460 -3.19 7.21 16.12
N GLY A 461 -2.26 7.13 17.06
CA GLY A 461 -1.68 5.85 17.47
C GLY A 461 -1.41 5.78 18.96
N VAL A 462 -1.43 4.56 19.47
CA VAL A 462 -0.99 4.21 20.82
C VAL A 462 -0.04 3.03 20.75
N GLN A 463 1.03 3.06 21.56
CA GLN A 463 1.99 1.98 21.66
C GLN A 463 2.36 1.78 23.13
N VAL A 464 2.47 0.53 23.51
CA VAL A 464 2.99 0.12 24.83
C VAL A 464 4.24 -0.70 24.62
N SER A 465 5.33 -0.28 25.21
CA SER A 465 6.62 -0.97 25.13
C SER A 465 7.06 -1.45 26.50
N LYS A 466 7.79 -2.56 26.54
CA LYS A 466 8.29 -3.16 27.78
C LYS A 466 9.72 -3.65 27.58
N GLN A 467 10.61 -3.21 28.46
CA GLN A 467 11.95 -3.75 28.62
C GLN A 467 12.01 -4.70 29.84
N PHE A 468 12.62 -5.87 29.65
CA PHE A 468 12.79 -6.91 30.66
C PHE A 468 14.26 -7.11 31.02
#